data_ca095b9c0e2fe123cd27a559cdfb2a6c
#
_entry.id   ca095b9c0e2fe123cd27a559cdfb2a6c
#
_cell.length_a   1.000
_cell.length_b   1.000
_cell.length_c   1.000
_cell.angle_alpha   90.00
_cell.angle_beta   90.00
_cell.angle_gamma   90.00
#
_symmetry.space_group_name_H-M   'P 1'
#
loop_
_entity.id
_entity.type
_entity.pdbx_description
1 polymer ?
#
loop_
_entity_poly.entity_id
_entity_poly.type
_entity_poly.pdbx_seq_one_letter_code
_entity_poly.pdbx_strand_id
1 'polypeptide(L)'
;MPKVINIKGTIIPDDDAWIYNWFGIEAVSPNVISAGLAEANGDDVVIRINSNGGDIFAGSEIYDLISSYEGNTLIRIVGMAASAASVIAMAAESEIAPTGLMMIHNVQSGTHGDYRDMEHSAEVLKEANRSIMAAYREKTGMSEDELLALMDNETFMSADTAVEFGFVNKISDYSKEAKSPDSGIQLAASMTGLLPASTIQKFRAERAKVQAQLNLLKIL
;
A
#
# COMPACT_ATOMS: atom_id res chain seq x y z
N MET A 1 -8.28 -12.02 20.33
CA MET A 1 -8.66 -11.06 19.29
C MET A 1 -7.53 -11.09 18.26
N PRO A 2 -7.82 -11.03 16.94
CA PRO A 2 -6.80 -11.09 15.93
C PRO A 2 -5.77 -9.97 16.11
N LYS A 3 -4.51 -10.26 15.81
CA LYS A 3 -3.44 -9.25 15.75
C LYS A 3 -3.70 -8.29 14.60
N VAL A 4 -3.60 -7.00 14.85
CA VAL A 4 -3.75 -5.98 13.80
C VAL A 4 -2.38 -5.46 13.40
N ILE A 5 -2.06 -5.57 12.10
CA ILE A 5 -0.84 -5.02 11.49
C ILE A 5 -1.26 -3.95 10.48
N ASN A 6 -0.60 -2.80 10.49
CA ASN A 6 -0.96 -1.70 9.59
C ASN A 6 0.09 -1.51 8.50
N ILE A 7 -0.39 -1.42 7.25
CA ILE A 7 0.38 -0.99 6.09
C ILE A 7 -0.09 0.42 5.73
N LYS A 8 0.70 1.42 6.17
CA LYS A 8 0.37 2.83 5.99
C LYS A 8 1.54 3.61 5.44
N GLY A 9 1.24 4.65 4.67
CA GLY A 9 2.26 5.50 4.06
C GLY A 9 2.96 4.82 2.89
N THR A 10 4.25 5.05 2.72
CA THR A 10 5.04 4.53 1.60
C THR A 10 5.60 3.14 1.90
N ILE A 11 5.53 2.22 0.94
CA ILE A 11 6.21 0.93 1.01
C ILE A 11 7.67 1.15 0.59
N ILE A 12 8.61 0.73 1.43
CA ILE A 12 10.03 1.01 1.28
C ILE A 12 10.89 -0.23 1.57
N PRO A 13 12.10 -0.32 1.02
CA PRO A 13 13.10 -1.29 1.46
C PRO A 13 13.48 -1.08 2.94
N ASP A 14 13.87 -2.15 3.62
CA ASP A 14 14.29 -2.08 5.03
C ASP A 14 15.46 -1.13 5.28
N ASP A 15 16.40 -1.07 4.34
CA ASP A 15 17.58 -0.20 4.43
C ASP A 15 17.24 1.30 4.46
N ASP A 16 16.08 1.68 3.93
CA ASP A 16 15.61 3.07 3.90
C ASP A 16 14.78 3.46 5.14
N ALA A 17 14.36 2.51 5.96
CA ALA A 17 13.44 2.73 7.08
C ALA A 17 13.95 3.80 8.06
N TRP A 18 15.26 3.84 8.32
CA TRP A 18 15.86 4.83 9.19
C TRP A 18 15.73 6.26 8.66
N ILE A 19 15.78 6.46 7.33
CA ILE A 19 15.63 7.77 6.67
C ILE A 19 14.21 8.29 6.85
N TYR A 20 13.21 7.44 6.56
CA TYR A 20 11.80 7.81 6.71
C TYR A 20 11.45 8.13 8.16
N ASN A 21 11.96 7.32 9.12
CA ASN A 21 11.82 7.61 10.55
C ASN A 21 12.46 8.94 10.95
N TRP A 22 13.65 9.24 10.42
CA TRP A 22 14.35 10.48 10.68
C TRP A 22 13.52 11.70 10.26
N PHE A 23 12.90 11.63 9.08
CA PHE A 23 12.06 12.72 8.57
C PHE A 23 10.64 12.70 9.13
N GLY A 24 10.26 11.72 9.93
CA GLY A 24 8.89 11.55 10.44
C GLY A 24 7.87 11.29 9.33
N ILE A 25 8.29 10.62 8.25
CA ILE A 25 7.43 10.23 7.14
C ILE A 25 6.90 8.82 7.43
N GLU A 26 5.58 8.66 7.34
CA GLU A 26 4.94 7.36 7.55
C GLU A 26 5.31 6.41 6.42
N ALA A 27 5.91 5.26 6.77
CA ALA A 27 6.36 4.25 5.83
C ALA A 27 6.31 2.86 6.48
N VAL A 28 6.30 1.83 5.66
CA VAL A 28 6.32 0.43 6.08
C VAL A 28 7.32 -0.36 5.23
N SER A 29 8.07 -1.24 5.88
CA SER A 29 9.04 -2.13 5.23
C SER A 29 8.76 -3.59 5.55
N PRO A 30 9.34 -4.57 4.81
CA PRO A 30 9.15 -5.99 5.04
C PRO A 30 9.42 -6.43 6.48
N ASN A 31 10.47 -5.92 7.12
CA ASN A 31 10.82 -6.24 8.50
C ASN A 31 9.72 -5.86 9.51
N VAL A 32 8.98 -4.77 9.27
CA VAL A 32 7.85 -4.37 10.13
C VAL A 32 6.73 -5.41 10.06
N ILE A 33 6.44 -5.91 8.86
CA ILE A 33 5.40 -6.93 8.65
C ILE A 33 5.84 -8.27 9.22
N SER A 34 7.08 -8.70 8.92
CA SER A 34 7.67 -9.93 9.46
C SER A 34 7.64 -9.97 10.98
N ALA A 35 8.05 -8.89 11.65
CA ALA A 35 7.97 -8.76 13.09
C ALA A 35 6.52 -8.87 13.62
N GLY A 36 5.57 -8.20 12.96
CA GLY A 36 4.16 -8.25 13.33
C GLY A 36 3.56 -9.65 13.20
N LEU A 37 3.92 -10.38 12.15
CA LEU A 37 3.50 -11.77 11.93
C LEU A 37 4.16 -12.73 12.93
N ALA A 38 5.46 -12.55 13.21
CA ALA A 38 6.16 -13.32 14.22
C ALA A 38 5.55 -13.15 15.62
N GLU A 39 5.18 -11.92 15.99
CA GLU A 39 4.47 -11.65 17.25
C GLU A 39 3.06 -12.27 17.31
N ALA A 40 2.40 -12.45 16.16
CA ALA A 40 1.11 -13.14 16.08
C ALA A 40 1.25 -14.67 16.28
N ASN A 41 2.42 -15.23 15.98
CA ASN A 41 2.81 -16.60 16.30
C ASN A 41 1.78 -17.67 15.88
N GLY A 42 1.21 -17.53 14.66
CA GLY A 42 0.21 -18.44 14.11
C GLY A 42 -1.26 -18.09 14.47
N ASP A 43 -1.49 -17.08 15.28
CA ASP A 43 -2.84 -16.57 15.56
C ASP A 43 -3.42 -15.80 14.35
N ASP A 44 -4.74 -15.60 14.36
CA ASP A 44 -5.43 -14.80 13.31
C ASP A 44 -4.87 -13.37 13.24
N VAL A 45 -4.69 -12.88 12.00
CA VAL A 45 -4.15 -11.55 11.73
C VAL A 45 -5.09 -10.74 10.84
N VAL A 46 -5.22 -9.44 11.12
CA VAL A 46 -5.87 -8.46 10.24
C VAL A 46 -4.83 -7.47 9.75
N ILE A 47 -4.58 -7.47 8.44
CA ILE A 47 -3.69 -6.50 7.77
C ILE A 47 -4.53 -5.31 7.28
N ARG A 48 -4.32 -4.14 7.85
CA ARG A 48 -5.05 -2.92 7.45
C ARG A 48 -4.21 -2.09 6.48
N ILE A 49 -4.73 -1.86 5.28
CA ILE A 49 -4.01 -1.13 4.22
C ILE A 49 -4.61 0.27 4.01
N ASN A 50 -3.74 1.28 4.07
CA ASN A 50 -3.98 2.64 3.59
C ASN A 50 -2.66 3.21 3.05
N SER A 51 -2.33 2.86 1.81
CA SER A 51 -1.03 3.15 1.19
C SER A 51 -1.18 3.46 -0.30
N ASN A 52 -0.40 4.42 -0.77
CA ASN A 52 -0.26 4.74 -2.20
C ASN A 52 0.76 3.81 -2.91
N GLY A 53 1.31 2.82 -2.21
CA GLY A 53 2.35 1.96 -2.75
C GLY A 53 3.76 2.46 -2.44
N GLY A 54 4.70 2.13 -3.31
CA GLY A 54 6.11 2.47 -3.17
C GLY A 54 7.00 1.46 -3.89
N ASP A 55 8.05 0.97 -3.22
CA ASP A 55 8.98 0.01 -3.80
C ASP A 55 8.30 -1.33 -4.10
N ILE A 56 8.47 -1.78 -5.33
CA ILE A 56 7.81 -2.99 -5.86
C ILE A 56 8.38 -4.27 -5.25
N PHE A 57 9.70 -4.32 -4.98
CA PHE A 57 10.33 -5.52 -4.43
C PHE A 57 10.00 -5.67 -2.95
N ALA A 58 10.02 -4.57 -2.19
CA ALA A 58 9.52 -4.56 -0.82
C ALA A 58 8.02 -4.96 -0.77
N GLY A 59 7.22 -4.50 -1.73
CA GLY A 59 5.81 -4.91 -1.88
C GLY A 59 5.66 -6.40 -2.15
N SER A 60 6.48 -6.96 -3.04
CA SER A 60 6.49 -8.40 -3.36
C SER A 60 6.94 -9.26 -2.16
N GLU A 61 7.94 -8.80 -1.40
CA GLU A 61 8.38 -9.49 -0.18
C GLU A 61 7.28 -9.48 0.89
N ILE A 62 6.59 -8.36 1.08
CA ILE A 62 5.44 -8.28 1.99
C ILE A 62 4.30 -9.19 1.54
N TYR A 63 4.02 -9.26 0.23
CA TYR A 63 3.04 -10.20 -0.34
C TYR A 63 3.39 -11.64 0.03
N ASP A 64 4.65 -12.05 -0.16
CA ASP A 64 5.13 -13.41 0.15
C ASP A 64 5.03 -13.71 1.66
N LEU A 65 5.47 -12.79 2.52
CA LEU A 65 5.36 -12.91 3.97
C LEU A 65 3.92 -13.15 4.45
N ILE A 66 2.96 -12.44 3.87
CA ILE A 66 1.54 -12.59 4.21
C ILE A 66 0.98 -13.89 3.65
N SER A 67 1.30 -14.23 2.39
CA SER A 67 0.79 -15.44 1.71
C SER A 67 1.31 -16.72 2.35
N SER A 68 2.55 -16.70 2.88
CA SER A 68 3.18 -17.85 3.54
C SER A 68 2.87 -17.96 5.03
N TYR A 69 2.14 -17.01 5.62
CA TYR A 69 1.81 -17.05 7.03
C TYR A 69 0.83 -18.18 7.36
N GLU A 70 1.13 -18.98 8.40
CA GLU A 70 0.36 -20.16 8.75
C GLU A 70 -1.01 -19.87 9.40
N GLY A 71 -1.16 -18.68 10.04
CA GLY A 71 -2.43 -18.27 10.65
C GLY A 71 -3.42 -17.70 9.64
N ASN A 72 -4.70 -17.58 9.99
CA ASN A 72 -5.68 -16.95 9.13
C ASN A 72 -5.37 -15.46 8.98
N THR A 73 -5.33 -14.99 7.75
CA THR A 73 -5.09 -13.58 7.43
C THR A 73 -6.29 -12.98 6.71
N LEU A 74 -6.78 -11.84 7.22
CA LEU A 74 -7.75 -10.99 6.55
C LEU A 74 -7.09 -9.66 6.19
N ILE A 75 -7.10 -9.30 4.93
CA ILE A 75 -6.67 -7.98 4.47
C ILE A 75 -7.88 -7.05 4.43
N ARG A 76 -7.74 -5.87 5.05
CA ARG A 76 -8.77 -4.84 5.06
C ARG A 76 -8.25 -3.54 4.48
N ILE A 77 -8.73 -3.16 3.30
CA ILE A 77 -8.43 -1.87 2.68
C ILE A 77 -9.30 -0.81 3.35
N VAL A 78 -8.69 0.05 4.19
CA VAL A 78 -9.41 1.02 5.02
C VAL A 78 -9.43 2.42 4.44
N GLY A 79 -8.69 2.68 3.38
CA GLY A 79 -8.63 3.93 2.65
C GLY A 79 -8.21 3.66 1.22
N MET A 80 -6.92 3.49 0.95
CA MET A 80 -6.38 3.23 -0.39
C MET A 80 -5.44 2.04 -0.39
N ALA A 81 -5.51 1.25 -1.45
CA ALA A 81 -4.49 0.27 -1.81
C ALA A 81 -4.08 0.52 -3.26
N ALA A 82 -2.99 1.25 -3.47
CA ALA A 82 -2.52 1.60 -4.82
C ALA A 82 -1.13 1.03 -5.11
N SER A 83 -0.85 0.71 -6.40
CA SER A 83 0.49 0.30 -6.85
C SER A 83 0.99 -0.92 -6.06
N ALA A 84 2.19 -0.91 -5.47
CA ALA A 84 2.71 -2.00 -4.66
C ALA A 84 1.76 -2.44 -3.51
N ALA A 85 0.96 -1.51 -2.95
CA ALA A 85 -0.03 -1.86 -1.92
C ALA A 85 -1.21 -2.67 -2.48
N SER A 86 -1.56 -2.49 -3.75
CA SER A 86 -2.58 -3.32 -4.41
C SER A 86 -2.10 -4.74 -4.64
N VAL A 87 -0.82 -4.94 -4.93
CA VAL A 87 -0.19 -6.28 -5.01
C VAL A 87 -0.29 -6.99 -3.66
N ILE A 88 0.07 -6.30 -2.58
CA ILE A 88 -0.04 -6.84 -1.22
C ILE A 88 -1.48 -7.25 -0.89
N ALA A 89 -2.48 -6.48 -1.35
CA ALA A 89 -3.89 -6.78 -1.12
C ALA A 89 -4.35 -8.12 -1.75
N MET A 90 -3.57 -8.69 -2.65
CA MET A 90 -3.84 -10.01 -3.28
C MET A 90 -3.43 -11.19 -2.40
N ALA A 91 -2.60 -10.97 -1.36
CA ALA A 91 -1.93 -12.03 -0.62
C ALA A 91 -2.86 -12.94 0.21
N ALA A 92 -4.08 -12.50 0.52
CA ALA A 92 -5.03 -13.27 1.32
C ALA A 92 -6.50 -12.89 0.99
N GLU A 93 -7.46 -13.46 1.75
CA GLU A 93 -8.85 -12.97 1.70
C GLU A 93 -8.89 -11.49 2.05
N SER A 94 -9.65 -10.71 1.28
CA SER A 94 -9.63 -9.25 1.42
C SER A 94 -11.02 -8.64 1.43
N GLU A 95 -11.16 -7.54 2.16
CA GLU A 95 -12.33 -6.68 2.16
C GLU A 95 -11.93 -5.21 2.04
N ILE A 96 -12.81 -4.40 1.48
CA ILE A 96 -12.59 -2.97 1.28
C ILE A 96 -13.66 -2.16 1.99
N ALA A 97 -13.27 -1.06 2.64
CA ALA A 97 -14.23 -0.11 3.19
C ALA A 97 -15.15 0.44 2.08
N PRO A 98 -16.43 0.73 2.36
CA PRO A 98 -17.34 1.29 1.34
C PRO A 98 -16.82 2.57 0.66
N THR A 99 -15.96 3.33 1.34
CA THR A 99 -15.30 4.54 0.82
C THR A 99 -13.87 4.28 0.35
N GLY A 100 -13.43 3.02 0.33
CA GLY A 100 -12.09 2.63 -0.06
C GLY A 100 -11.89 2.74 -1.57
N LEU A 101 -10.62 2.87 -1.95
CA LEU A 101 -10.20 2.97 -3.34
C LEU A 101 -9.04 2.01 -3.60
N MET A 102 -9.04 1.38 -4.75
CA MET A 102 -7.92 0.56 -5.22
C MET A 102 -7.37 1.13 -6.53
N MET A 103 -6.07 0.99 -6.79
CA MET A 103 -5.49 1.41 -8.06
C MET A 103 -4.36 0.47 -8.48
N ILE A 104 -4.39 0.10 -9.76
CA ILE A 104 -3.34 -0.68 -10.41
C ILE A 104 -2.78 0.08 -11.60
N HIS A 105 -1.48 -0.03 -11.81
CA HIS A 105 -0.78 0.58 -12.93
C HIS A 105 0.52 -0.16 -13.26
N ASN A 106 1.16 0.22 -14.35
CA ASN A 106 2.47 -0.31 -14.73
C ASN A 106 3.57 0.12 -13.76
N VAL A 107 4.55 -0.75 -13.58
CA VAL A 107 5.78 -0.42 -12.84
C VAL A 107 6.48 0.75 -13.51
N GLN A 108 6.93 1.70 -12.72
CA GLN A 108 7.63 2.90 -13.17
C GLN A 108 9.04 2.95 -12.63
N SER A 109 9.98 3.39 -13.45
CA SER A 109 11.36 3.67 -13.05
C SER A 109 11.94 4.83 -13.86
N GLY A 110 13.01 5.43 -13.35
CA GLY A 110 13.82 6.38 -14.09
C GLY A 110 15.11 5.72 -14.59
N THR A 111 15.51 6.00 -15.84
CA THR A 111 16.78 5.55 -16.37
C THR A 111 17.51 6.69 -17.09
N HIS A 112 18.84 6.61 -17.13
CA HIS A 112 19.71 7.52 -17.86
C HIS A 112 20.71 6.70 -18.65
N GLY A 113 21.05 7.16 -19.86
CA GLY A 113 22.00 6.47 -20.71
C GLY A 113 21.75 6.73 -22.20
N ASP A 114 22.28 5.87 -23.08
CA ASP A 114 22.01 5.93 -24.51
C ASP A 114 20.70 5.16 -24.85
N TYR A 115 20.35 5.08 -26.15
CA TYR A 115 19.12 4.43 -26.59
C TYR A 115 19.02 2.95 -26.19
N ARG A 116 20.17 2.24 -26.07
CA ARG A 116 20.21 0.82 -25.67
C ARG A 116 19.86 0.66 -24.19
N ASP A 117 20.29 1.63 -23.37
CA ASP A 117 19.93 1.63 -21.93
C ASP A 117 18.43 1.86 -21.76
N MET A 118 17.84 2.73 -22.62
CA MET A 118 16.39 2.95 -22.63
C MET A 118 15.62 1.70 -23.08
N GLU A 119 16.05 1.06 -24.17
CA GLU A 119 15.43 -0.18 -24.65
C GLU A 119 15.54 -1.30 -23.61
N HIS A 120 16.72 -1.48 -23.02
CA HIS A 120 16.91 -2.46 -21.95
C HIS A 120 16.01 -2.18 -20.73
N SER A 121 15.92 -0.92 -20.30
CA SER A 121 15.04 -0.52 -19.18
C SER A 121 13.56 -0.79 -19.51
N ALA A 122 13.14 -0.55 -20.73
CA ALA A 122 11.78 -0.86 -21.16
C ALA A 122 11.49 -2.37 -21.07
N GLU A 123 12.44 -3.24 -21.45
CA GLU A 123 12.27 -4.67 -21.32
C GLU A 123 12.21 -5.12 -19.84
N VAL A 124 13.07 -4.55 -18.98
CA VAL A 124 13.05 -4.81 -17.53
C VAL A 124 11.70 -4.42 -16.91
N LEU A 125 11.14 -3.26 -17.30
CA LEU A 125 9.83 -2.83 -16.82
C LEU A 125 8.69 -3.74 -17.27
N LYS A 126 8.75 -4.27 -18.49
CA LYS A 126 7.78 -5.27 -18.98
C LYS A 126 7.83 -6.56 -18.15
N GLU A 127 9.03 -7.04 -17.83
CA GLU A 127 9.17 -8.22 -16.95
C GLU A 127 8.69 -7.95 -15.53
N ALA A 128 8.97 -6.76 -14.99
CA ALA A 128 8.45 -6.34 -13.68
C ALA A 128 6.91 -6.30 -13.68
N ASN A 129 6.29 -5.78 -14.75
CA ASN A 129 4.83 -5.82 -14.92
C ASN A 129 4.29 -7.25 -14.90
N ARG A 130 4.90 -8.18 -15.64
CA ARG A 130 4.50 -9.59 -15.64
C ARG A 130 4.61 -10.23 -14.27
N SER A 131 5.65 -9.88 -13.52
CA SER A 131 5.86 -10.38 -12.16
C SER A 131 4.72 -9.98 -11.22
N ILE A 132 4.39 -8.69 -11.14
CA ILE A 132 3.31 -8.23 -10.25
C ILE A 132 1.92 -8.67 -10.73
N MET A 133 1.73 -8.76 -12.04
CA MET A 133 0.47 -9.22 -12.66
C MET A 133 0.12 -10.65 -12.25
N ALA A 134 1.11 -11.49 -11.90
CA ALA A 134 0.87 -12.84 -11.43
C ALA A 134 -0.04 -12.87 -10.20
N ALA A 135 0.15 -11.94 -9.24
CA ALA A 135 -0.70 -11.81 -8.06
C ALA A 135 -2.14 -11.40 -8.42
N TYR A 136 -2.29 -10.46 -9.36
CA TYR A 136 -3.61 -10.05 -9.83
C TYR A 136 -4.34 -11.18 -10.56
N ARG A 137 -3.63 -11.91 -11.44
CA ARG A 137 -4.19 -13.04 -12.18
C ARG A 137 -4.66 -14.16 -11.26
N GLU A 138 -3.87 -14.49 -10.26
CA GLU A 138 -4.23 -15.50 -9.26
C GLU A 138 -5.50 -15.11 -8.49
N LYS A 139 -5.60 -13.84 -8.11
CA LYS A 139 -6.73 -13.32 -7.32
C LYS A 139 -8.00 -13.17 -8.13
N THR A 140 -7.91 -12.63 -9.36
CA THR A 140 -9.09 -12.24 -10.18
C THR A 140 -9.51 -13.29 -11.18
N GLY A 141 -8.58 -14.16 -11.62
CA GLY A 141 -8.80 -15.07 -12.73
C GLY A 141 -8.82 -14.38 -14.11
N MET A 142 -8.55 -13.09 -14.20
CA MET A 142 -8.47 -12.34 -15.46
C MET A 142 -7.31 -12.81 -16.33
N SER A 143 -7.45 -12.64 -17.65
CA SER A 143 -6.37 -12.86 -18.60
C SER A 143 -5.27 -11.81 -18.49
N GLU A 144 -4.08 -12.12 -18.99
CA GLU A 144 -2.94 -11.19 -19.03
C GLU A 144 -3.28 -9.93 -19.83
N ASP A 145 -3.98 -10.05 -20.96
CA ASP A 145 -4.37 -8.92 -21.82
C ASP A 145 -5.35 -7.97 -21.11
N GLU A 146 -6.34 -8.53 -20.37
CA GLU A 146 -7.28 -7.71 -19.59
C GLU A 146 -6.57 -6.95 -18.47
N LEU A 147 -5.70 -7.62 -17.73
CA LEU A 147 -4.93 -7.00 -16.66
C LEU A 147 -3.97 -5.94 -17.18
N LEU A 148 -3.29 -6.22 -18.31
CA LEU A 148 -2.39 -5.25 -18.94
C LEU A 148 -3.16 -4.01 -19.38
N ALA A 149 -4.34 -4.16 -19.97
CA ALA A 149 -5.18 -3.03 -20.36
C ALA A 149 -5.60 -2.16 -19.15
N LEU A 150 -5.91 -2.78 -18.02
CA LEU A 150 -6.22 -2.04 -16.78
C LEU A 150 -4.98 -1.32 -16.21
N MET A 151 -3.81 -1.96 -16.26
CA MET A 151 -2.56 -1.37 -15.79
C MET A 151 -2.09 -0.23 -16.69
N ASP A 152 -2.19 -0.38 -18.03
CA ASP A 152 -1.86 0.66 -19.01
C ASP A 152 -2.70 1.92 -18.83
N ASN A 153 -3.96 1.77 -18.40
CA ASN A 153 -4.89 2.86 -18.15
C ASN A 153 -4.80 3.46 -16.74
N GLU A 154 -3.86 3.00 -15.90
CA GLU A 154 -3.77 3.46 -14.50
C GLU A 154 -5.16 3.42 -13.81
N THR A 155 -5.72 2.21 -13.69
CA THR A 155 -7.13 2.04 -13.34
C THR A 155 -7.38 2.21 -11.85
N PHE A 156 -8.22 3.20 -11.54
CA PHE A 156 -8.79 3.40 -10.20
C PHE A 156 -10.12 2.68 -10.08
N MET A 157 -10.32 1.96 -9.00
CA MET A 157 -11.51 1.16 -8.73
C MET A 157 -12.14 1.57 -7.40
N SER A 158 -13.43 1.90 -7.42
CA SER A 158 -14.25 2.00 -6.22
C SER A 158 -14.36 0.64 -5.51
N ALA A 159 -14.93 0.62 -4.31
CA ALA A 159 -15.17 -0.62 -3.58
C ALA A 159 -16.01 -1.62 -4.41
N ASP A 160 -17.09 -1.12 -5.05
CA ASP A 160 -17.96 -1.96 -5.89
C ASP A 160 -17.20 -2.52 -7.10
N THR A 161 -16.47 -1.70 -7.83
CA THR A 161 -15.69 -2.10 -9.01
C THR A 161 -14.56 -3.07 -8.64
N ALA A 162 -13.89 -2.86 -7.51
CA ALA A 162 -12.83 -3.75 -7.04
C ALA A 162 -13.36 -5.15 -6.69
N VAL A 163 -14.58 -5.24 -6.14
CA VAL A 163 -15.27 -6.51 -5.90
C VAL A 163 -15.78 -7.13 -7.20
N GLU A 164 -16.38 -6.34 -8.09
CA GLU A 164 -16.87 -6.80 -9.39
C GLU A 164 -15.77 -7.42 -10.24
N PHE A 165 -14.58 -6.80 -10.25
CA PHE A 165 -13.40 -7.33 -10.98
C PHE A 165 -12.65 -8.43 -10.22
N GLY A 166 -13.07 -8.77 -9.00
CA GLY A 166 -12.48 -9.85 -8.21
C GLY A 166 -11.16 -9.50 -7.51
N PHE A 167 -10.71 -8.25 -7.53
CA PHE A 167 -9.51 -7.82 -6.79
C PHE A 167 -9.73 -7.88 -5.28
N VAL A 168 -10.97 -7.75 -4.83
CA VAL A 168 -11.36 -7.80 -3.41
C VAL A 168 -12.56 -8.75 -3.26
N ASN A 169 -12.59 -9.53 -2.18
CA ASN A 169 -13.62 -10.54 -2.01
C ASN A 169 -14.98 -9.95 -1.62
N LYS A 170 -15.00 -8.84 -0.86
CA LYS A 170 -16.25 -8.20 -0.40
C LYS A 170 -16.03 -6.77 0.08
N ILE A 171 -17.11 -6.00 0.15
CA ILE A 171 -17.13 -4.72 0.86
C ILE A 171 -17.32 -4.99 2.36
N SER A 172 -16.56 -4.28 3.21
CA SER A 172 -16.65 -4.41 4.67
C SER A 172 -18.04 -4.07 5.18
N ASP A 173 -18.64 -4.96 5.98
CA ASP A 173 -19.92 -4.73 6.65
C ASP A 173 -19.68 -4.36 8.12
N TYR A 174 -19.83 -3.08 8.43
CA TYR A 174 -19.69 -2.56 9.79
C TYR A 174 -20.97 -2.71 10.65
N SER A 175 -22.05 -3.25 10.10
CA SER A 175 -23.32 -3.42 10.84
C SER A 175 -23.19 -4.41 11.99
N LYS A 176 -22.21 -5.30 11.95
CA LYS A 176 -21.95 -6.35 12.94
C LYS A 176 -20.86 -6.01 13.94
N GLU A 177 -20.09 -4.96 13.73
CA GLU A 177 -19.10 -4.51 14.71
C GLU A 177 -19.82 -3.78 15.85
N ALA A 178 -19.73 -4.34 17.05
CA ALA A 178 -20.29 -3.72 18.25
C ALA A 178 -19.79 -2.28 18.35
N LYS A 179 -20.70 -1.33 18.47
CA LYS A 179 -20.42 0.08 18.69
C LYS A 179 -19.50 0.23 19.89
N SER A 180 -18.23 0.53 19.68
CA SER A 180 -17.42 1.10 20.74
C SER A 180 -18.02 2.46 21.11
N PRO A 181 -18.15 2.80 22.41
CA PRO A 181 -18.74 4.05 22.78
C PRO A 181 -17.89 5.22 22.32
N ASP A 182 -18.52 6.02 21.51
CA ASP A 182 -18.33 7.46 21.34
C ASP A 182 -16.90 8.02 21.38
N SER A 183 -16.25 8.03 20.23
CA SER A 183 -15.29 9.07 19.91
C SER A 183 -15.88 9.87 18.73
N GLY A 184 -16.37 11.06 19.01
CA GLY A 184 -17.01 11.93 18.03
C GLY A 184 -16.12 12.23 16.83
N ILE A 185 -16.26 11.44 15.79
CA ILE A 185 -15.62 11.69 14.51
C ILE A 185 -16.54 12.66 13.76
N GLN A 186 -16.14 13.93 13.69
CA GLN A 186 -16.73 14.87 12.75
C GLN A 186 -16.32 14.50 11.33
N LEU A 187 -17.23 13.88 10.60
CA LEU A 187 -17.11 13.67 9.16
C LEU A 187 -17.39 15.01 8.46
N ALA A 188 -16.35 15.76 8.14
CA ALA A 188 -16.47 16.96 7.32
C ALA A 188 -16.34 16.58 5.84
N ALA A 189 -17.45 16.34 5.17
CA ALA A 189 -17.52 16.17 3.72
C ALA A 189 -17.58 17.53 2.99
N SER A 190 -16.78 18.50 3.40
CA SER A 190 -16.67 19.78 2.70
C SER A 190 -15.20 20.12 2.50
N MET A 191 -14.86 20.45 1.26
CA MET A 191 -13.51 20.90 0.85
C MET A 191 -13.08 22.24 1.51
N THR A 192 -13.95 22.91 2.23
CA THR A 192 -13.73 24.24 2.82
C THR A 192 -12.84 24.26 4.07
N GLY A 193 -12.35 23.11 4.53
CA GLY A 193 -11.43 23.03 5.68
C GLY A 193 -10.09 22.33 5.38
N LEU A 194 -9.92 21.78 4.19
CA LEU A 194 -8.68 21.09 3.83
C LEU A 194 -7.66 22.10 3.29
N LEU A 195 -6.46 22.08 3.86
CA LEU A 195 -5.34 22.87 3.32
C LEU A 195 -5.01 22.35 1.90
N PRO A 196 -4.70 23.26 0.93
CA PRO A 196 -4.23 22.84 -0.39
C PRO A 196 -3.05 21.88 -0.29
N ALA A 197 -3.01 20.88 -1.16
CA ALA A 197 -1.95 19.86 -1.17
C ALA A 197 -0.54 20.50 -1.25
N SER A 198 -0.38 21.58 -2.02
CA SER A 198 0.86 22.35 -2.11
C SER A 198 1.26 23.00 -0.76
N THR A 199 0.29 23.46 0.02
CA THR A 199 0.52 24.03 1.36
C THR A 199 0.94 22.93 2.32
N ILE A 200 0.27 21.79 2.30
CA ILE A 200 0.63 20.63 3.13
C ILE A 200 2.04 20.13 2.80
N GLN A 201 2.39 20.01 1.51
CA GLN A 201 3.73 19.63 1.08
C GLN A 201 4.79 20.63 1.53
N LYS A 202 4.52 21.94 1.43
CA LYS A 202 5.42 22.99 1.91
C LYS A 202 5.68 22.89 3.41
N PHE A 203 4.64 22.73 4.23
CA PHE A 203 4.80 22.57 5.68
C PHE A 203 5.46 21.25 6.08
N ARG A 204 5.19 20.14 5.34
CA ARG A 204 5.90 18.88 5.53
C ARG A 204 7.40 19.03 5.25
N ALA A 205 7.77 19.69 4.16
CA ALA A 205 9.17 19.95 3.81
C ALA A 205 9.87 20.88 4.83
N GLU A 206 9.17 21.89 5.34
CA GLU A 206 9.70 22.80 6.36
C GLU A 206 9.88 22.08 7.70
N ARG A 207 8.91 21.29 8.13
CA ARG A 207 9.02 20.44 9.33
C ARG A 207 10.20 19.47 9.23
N ALA A 208 10.38 18.84 8.06
CA ALA A 208 11.51 17.94 7.81
C ALA A 208 12.86 18.66 7.94
N LYS A 209 12.99 19.89 7.41
CA LYS A 209 14.21 20.70 7.56
C LYS A 209 14.49 21.05 9.02
N VAL A 210 13.48 21.49 9.76
CA VAL A 210 13.63 21.85 11.18
C VAL A 210 14.00 20.62 12.01
N GLN A 211 13.38 19.46 11.74
CA GLN A 211 13.69 18.22 12.43
C GLN A 211 15.12 17.74 12.11
N ALA A 212 15.56 17.86 10.87
CA ALA A 212 16.93 17.54 10.47
C ALA A 212 17.96 18.45 11.18
N GLN A 213 17.67 19.76 11.30
CA GLN A 213 18.51 20.72 12.03
C GLN A 213 18.56 20.40 13.52
N LEU A 214 17.42 20.09 14.15
CA LEU A 214 17.36 19.69 15.56
C LEU A 214 18.14 18.41 15.84
N ASN A 215 18.11 17.46 14.93
CA ASN A 215 18.84 16.21 15.06
C ASN A 215 20.36 16.41 14.89
N LEU A 216 20.78 17.29 13.98
CA LEU A 216 22.19 17.70 13.85
C LEU A 216 22.73 18.35 15.14
N LEU A 217 21.94 19.19 15.81
CA LEU A 217 22.29 19.83 17.07
C LEU A 217 22.38 18.84 18.26
N LYS A 218 21.78 17.67 18.16
CA LYS A 218 21.87 16.63 19.20
C LYS A 218 23.10 15.72 19.06
N ILE A 219 23.83 15.82 17.96
CA ILE A 219 25.04 15.03 17.65
C ILE A 219 26.30 15.83 17.96
N LEU A 220 26.21 17.14 18.15
CA LEU A 220 27.25 18.04 18.62
C LEU A 220 27.20 18.21 20.16
#